data_1e7fa1eecc00fd2b2e5e9518d67c30d0
#
_entry.id   1e7fa1eecc00fd2b2e5e9518d67c30d0
#
_cell.length_a   1.000
_cell.length_b   1.000
_cell.length_c   1.000
_cell.angle_alpha   90.00
_cell.angle_beta   90.00
_cell.angle_gamma   90.00
#
_symmetry.space_group_name_H-M   'P 1'
#
loop_
_entity.id
_entity.type
_entity.pdbx_description
1 polymer ?
#
loop_
_entity_poly.entity_id
_entity_poly.type
_entity_poly.pdbx_seq_one_letter_code
_entity_poly.pdbx_strand_id
1 'polypeptide(L)'
;HTREALTLAQQAVAIFKNSNTVETLAYALAENGRFEQAASSLLEAVALDSYEAVRDQRATRVNSRMADVFRDGKTYLEDLQNNEETH
;
A
#
# COMPACT_ATOMS: atom_id res chain seq x y z
N HIS A 1 -15.68 -2.92 -9.86
CA HIS A 1 -14.48 -2.16 -10.24
C HIS A 1 -13.30 -2.45 -9.32
N THR A 2 -13.55 -2.67 -8.01
CA THR A 2 -12.45 -2.97 -7.09
C THR A 2 -11.79 -4.31 -7.39
N ARG A 3 -12.59 -5.29 -7.82
CA ARG A 3 -12.06 -6.60 -8.18
C ARG A 3 -11.19 -6.53 -9.43
N GLU A 4 -11.61 -5.74 -10.40
CA GLU A 4 -10.83 -5.53 -11.62
C GLU A 4 -9.52 -4.83 -11.33
N ALA A 5 -9.56 -3.82 -10.45
CA ALA A 5 -8.36 -3.10 -10.04
C ALA A 5 -7.37 -4.05 -9.36
N LEU A 6 -7.88 -4.97 -8.53
CA LEU A 6 -7.02 -5.96 -7.87
C LEU A 6 -6.35 -6.87 -8.91
N THR A 7 -7.12 -7.35 -9.88
CA THR A 7 -6.58 -8.21 -10.94
C THR A 7 -5.49 -7.50 -11.71
N LEU A 8 -5.73 -6.24 -12.10
CA LEU A 8 -4.75 -5.46 -12.85
C LEU A 8 -3.49 -5.20 -12.02
N ALA A 9 -3.66 -4.91 -10.74
CA ALA A 9 -2.52 -4.69 -9.84
C ALA A 9 -1.68 -5.96 -9.69
N GLN A 10 -2.34 -7.11 -9.56
CA GLN A 10 -1.64 -8.40 -9.50
C GLN A 10 -0.85 -8.67 -10.77
N GLN A 11 -1.44 -8.37 -11.92
CA GLN A 11 -0.76 -8.54 -13.20
C GLN A 11 0.44 -7.61 -13.32
N ALA A 12 0.31 -6.38 -12.86
CA ALA A 12 1.41 -5.41 -12.91
C ALA A 12 2.60 -5.90 -12.09
N VAL A 13 2.35 -6.44 -10.89
CA VAL A 13 3.42 -6.98 -10.05
C VAL A 13 4.07 -8.18 -10.72
N ALA A 14 3.28 -9.03 -11.38
CA ALA A 14 3.81 -10.21 -12.07
C ALA A 14 4.71 -9.83 -13.23
N ILE A 15 4.37 -8.74 -13.93
CA ILE A 15 5.15 -8.28 -15.08
C ILE A 15 6.40 -7.54 -14.63
N PHE A 16 6.26 -6.65 -13.67
CA PHE A 16 7.38 -5.84 -13.19
C PHE A 16 7.16 -5.48 -11.73
N LYS A 17 7.89 -6.14 -10.84
CA LYS A 17 7.78 -5.95 -9.40
C LYS A 17 8.71 -4.84 -8.95
N ASN A 18 8.13 -3.74 -8.48
CA ASN A 18 8.88 -2.66 -7.84
C ASN A 18 8.03 -2.06 -6.73
N SER A 19 8.56 -1.04 -6.03
CA SER A 19 7.83 -0.44 -4.91
C SER A 19 6.47 0.12 -5.34
N ASN A 20 6.39 0.71 -6.53
CA ASN A 20 5.16 1.31 -7.02
C ASN A 20 4.09 0.26 -7.34
N THR A 21 4.46 -0.82 -8.03
CA THR A 21 3.49 -1.86 -8.37
C THR A 21 3.01 -2.61 -7.14
N VAL A 22 3.91 -2.86 -6.19
CA VAL A 22 3.55 -3.55 -4.94
C VAL A 22 2.67 -2.65 -4.07
N GLU A 23 2.96 -1.35 -4.02
CA GLU A 23 2.13 -0.40 -3.29
C GLU A 23 0.72 -0.33 -3.89
N THR A 24 0.62 -0.29 -5.21
CA THR A 24 -0.66 -0.29 -5.90
C THR A 24 -1.45 -1.55 -5.55
N LEU A 25 -0.78 -2.70 -5.53
CA LEU A 25 -1.40 -3.95 -5.13
C LEU A 25 -1.91 -3.88 -3.71
N ALA A 26 -1.15 -3.29 -2.80
CA ALA A 26 -1.56 -3.18 -1.40
C ALA A 26 -2.86 -2.39 -1.28
N TYR A 27 -2.97 -1.27 -1.98
CA TYR A 27 -4.18 -0.47 -1.94
C TYR A 27 -5.37 -1.21 -2.53
N ALA A 28 -5.17 -1.95 -3.63
CA ALA A 28 -6.24 -2.73 -4.24
C ALA A 28 -6.69 -3.85 -3.30
N LEU A 29 -5.77 -4.49 -2.60
CA LEU A 29 -6.11 -5.51 -1.62
C LEU A 29 -6.94 -4.92 -0.48
N ALA A 30 -6.57 -3.73 0.02
CA ALA A 30 -7.31 -3.07 1.08
C ALA A 30 -8.74 -2.73 0.64
N GLU A 31 -8.90 -2.25 -0.58
CA GLU A 31 -10.22 -1.93 -1.11
C GLU A 31 -11.10 -3.16 -1.28
N ASN A 32 -10.49 -4.33 -1.39
CA ASN A 32 -11.20 -5.61 -1.46
C ASN A 32 -11.35 -6.28 -0.08
N GLY A 33 -11.02 -5.59 0.99
CA GLY A 33 -11.18 -6.09 2.35
C GLY A 33 -10.12 -7.08 2.80
N ARG A 34 -9.05 -7.24 2.03
CA ARG A 34 -7.97 -8.17 2.37
C ARG A 34 -6.86 -7.45 3.12
N PHE A 35 -7.16 -7.02 4.33
CA PHE A 35 -6.31 -6.10 5.08
C PHE A 35 -4.96 -6.70 5.48
N GLU A 36 -4.93 -7.98 5.87
CA GLU A 36 -3.64 -8.59 6.24
C GLU A 36 -2.71 -8.70 5.04
N GLN A 37 -3.25 -9.10 3.89
CA GLN A 37 -2.47 -9.18 2.67
C GLN A 37 -2.01 -7.79 2.23
N ALA A 38 -2.88 -6.79 2.37
CA ALA A 38 -2.54 -5.41 2.04
C ALA A 38 -1.39 -4.91 2.91
N ALA A 39 -1.44 -5.18 4.22
CA ALA A 39 -0.38 -4.78 5.13
C ALA A 39 0.95 -5.43 4.76
N SER A 40 0.93 -6.74 4.47
CA SER A 40 2.14 -7.46 4.07
C SER A 40 2.72 -6.90 2.78
N SER A 41 1.87 -6.62 1.79
CA SER A 41 2.32 -6.06 0.52
C SER A 41 2.90 -4.67 0.69
N LEU A 42 2.29 -3.85 1.55
CA LEU A 42 2.79 -2.50 1.77
C LEU A 42 4.13 -2.51 2.48
N LEU A 43 4.33 -3.43 3.42
CA LEU A 43 5.63 -3.59 4.06
C LEU A 43 6.69 -4.04 3.06
N GLU A 44 6.32 -4.91 2.12
CA GLU A 44 7.22 -5.30 1.04
C GLU A 44 7.58 -4.09 0.17
N ALA A 45 6.59 -3.25 -0.14
CA ALA A 45 6.84 -2.05 -0.93
C ALA A 45 7.79 -1.10 -0.21
N VAL A 46 7.65 -0.96 1.12
CA VAL A 46 8.55 -0.15 1.93
C VAL A 46 9.98 -0.68 1.83
N ALA A 47 10.15 -1.99 1.93
CA ALA A 47 11.48 -2.60 1.84
C ALA A 47 12.10 -2.35 0.47
N LEU A 48 11.32 -2.49 -0.60
CA LEU A 48 11.80 -2.23 -1.95
C LEU A 48 12.17 -0.76 -2.14
N ASP A 49 11.32 0.13 -1.62
CA ASP A 49 11.54 1.56 -1.73
C ASP A 49 12.80 1.99 -0.99
N SER A 50 13.04 1.43 0.20
CA SER A 50 14.25 1.71 0.97
C SER A 50 15.50 1.33 0.21
N TYR A 51 15.43 0.22 -0.52
CA TYR A 51 16.56 -0.27 -1.31
C TYR A 51 16.79 0.60 -2.55
N GLU A 52 15.69 0.99 -3.22
CA GLU A 52 15.76 1.71 -4.49
C GLU A 52 16.01 3.20 -4.34
N ALA A 53 15.51 3.78 -3.25
CA ALA A 53 15.55 5.21 -3.05
C ALA A 53 15.81 5.56 -1.58
N VAL A 54 16.99 5.21 -1.12
CA VAL A 54 17.41 5.47 0.26
C VAL A 54 17.24 6.94 0.64
N ARG A 55 17.33 7.83 -0.32
CA ARG A 55 17.25 9.28 -0.10
C ARG A 55 15.84 9.79 0.17
N ASP A 56 14.80 8.96 -0.03
CA ASP A 56 13.43 9.43 0.20
C ASP A 56 12.82 8.76 1.43
N GLN A 57 13.34 9.11 2.59
CA GLN A 57 12.88 8.57 3.86
C GLN A 57 11.43 8.94 4.16
N ARG A 58 10.96 10.04 3.58
CA ARG A 58 9.62 10.50 3.81
C ARG A 58 8.58 9.55 3.22
N ALA A 59 8.81 9.13 1.97
CA ALA A 59 7.91 8.17 1.31
C ALA A 59 7.89 6.85 2.07
N THR A 60 9.05 6.37 2.50
CA THR A 60 9.15 5.14 3.28
C THR A 60 8.34 5.22 4.56
N ARG A 61 8.40 6.36 5.24
CA ARG A 61 7.68 6.55 6.48
C ARG A 61 6.17 6.53 6.29
N VAL A 62 5.70 7.16 5.22
CA VAL A 62 4.27 7.18 4.88
C VAL A 62 3.77 5.77 4.61
N ASN A 63 4.52 5.00 3.83
CA ASN A 63 4.12 3.64 3.50
C ASN A 63 4.09 2.74 4.72
N SER A 64 5.03 2.89 5.64
CA SER A 64 5.03 2.14 6.90
C SER A 64 3.78 2.43 7.72
N ARG A 65 3.39 3.70 7.77
CA ARG A 65 2.20 4.10 8.49
C ARG A 65 0.94 3.51 7.86
N MET A 66 0.88 3.47 6.54
CA MET A 66 -0.28 2.88 5.85
C MET A 66 -0.38 1.38 6.10
N ALA A 67 0.74 0.69 6.26
CA ALA A 67 0.72 -0.72 6.61
C ALA A 67 0.06 -0.95 7.96
N ASP A 68 0.35 -0.09 8.93
CA ASP A 68 -0.29 -0.17 10.25
C ASP A 68 -1.79 0.09 10.17
N VAL A 69 -2.20 1.06 9.36
CA VAL A 69 -3.60 1.36 9.15
C VAL A 69 -4.35 0.16 8.56
N PHE A 70 -3.76 -0.49 7.58
CA PHE A 70 -4.37 -1.68 6.96
C PHE A 70 -4.48 -2.82 7.95
N ARG A 71 -3.47 -2.98 8.79
CA ARG A 71 -3.48 -4.04 9.80
C ARG A 71 -4.63 -3.85 10.79
N ASP A 72 -5.01 -2.60 11.05
CA ASP A 72 -6.14 -2.28 11.91
C ASP A 72 -7.49 -2.39 11.19
N GLY A 73 -7.48 -2.79 9.93
CA GLY A 73 -8.72 -3.00 9.17
C GLY A 73 -9.27 -1.76 8.51
N LYS A 74 -8.46 -0.73 8.33
CA LYS A 74 -8.89 0.50 7.69
C LYS A 74 -8.44 0.56 6.25
N THR A 75 -9.25 1.23 5.41
CA THR A 75 -8.88 1.47 4.03
C THR A 75 -7.96 2.69 3.95
N TYR A 76 -7.27 2.80 2.84
CA TYR A 76 -6.44 3.96 2.55
C TYR A 76 -7.26 5.26 2.62
N LEU A 77 -8.47 5.21 2.07
CA LEU A 77 -9.33 6.39 2.02
C LEU A 77 -9.75 6.83 3.43
N GLU A 78 -10.07 5.89 4.29
CA GLU A 78 -10.45 6.20 5.67
C GLU A 78 -9.29 6.87 6.41
N ASP A 79 -8.07 6.41 6.20
CA ASP A 79 -6.91 7.02 6.84
C ASP A 79 -6.71 8.46 6.39
N LEU A 80 -6.89 8.74 5.12
CA LEU A 80 -6.78 10.10 4.61
C LEU A 80 -7.80 11.02 5.26
N GLN A 81 -9.03 10.56 5.40
CA GLN A 81 -10.08 11.35 6.04
C GLN A 81 -9.76 11.61 7.50
N ASN A 82 -9.28 10.60 8.22
CA ASN A 82 -8.92 10.76 9.62
C ASN A 82 -7.79 11.76 9.80
N ASN A 83 -6.81 11.74 8.90
CA ASN A 83 -5.71 12.69 8.95
C ASN A 83 -6.17 14.12 8.75
N GLU A 84 -7.12 14.34 7.87
CA GLU A 84 -7.67 15.66 7.62
C GLU A 84 -8.43 16.17 8.84
N GLU A 85 -9.13 15.30 9.53
CA GLU A 85 -9.90 15.67 10.72
C GLU A 85 -9.01 16.05 11.90
N THR A 86 -7.82 15.49 11.99
CA THR A 86 -6.92 15.75 13.10
C THR A 86 -6.10 17.03 12.92
N HIS A 87 -6.16 17.61 11.77
CA HIS A 87 -5.52 18.89 11.51
C HIS A 87 -6.44 20.04 11.72
#